data_f01ef4cac2083780daf563b01c270eb2
#
_entry.id   f01ef4cac2083780daf563b01c270eb2
#
_cell.length_a   1.000
_cell.length_b   1.000
_cell.length_c   1.000
_cell.angle_alpha   90.00
_cell.angle_beta   90.00
_cell.angle_gamma   90.00
#
_symmetry.space_group_name_H-M   'P 1'
#
loop_
_entity.id
_entity.type
_entity.pdbx_description
1 polymer ?
#
loop_
_entity_poly.entity_id
_entity_poly.type
_entity_poly.pdbx_seq_one_letter_code
_entity_poly.pdbx_strand_id
1 'polypeptide(L)'
;QDMLSHHVKSDSLVSISLWPVEDPTRFGVADFDQKKGLIRRFQEKPSLEEAYSNLINAGCYIIETSVIQGLSTEFHSMERDVFPGIAESGRMGGYRYSGRFIDAGTPASYLEAMVAAIEDNSFNIGGIVGTSWYADPKMSKKGIENSAVGMGCKLGDGIRVNRSAILEGARIGENAHLDNCLIGR
;
A
#
# COMPACT_ATOMS: atom_id res chain seq x y z
N GLN A 1 -6.02 13.33 8.20
CA GLN A 1 -6.22 14.76 8.57
C GLN A 1 -4.90 15.54 8.49
N ASP A 2 -3.80 14.96 8.94
CA ASP A 2 -2.50 15.66 9.03
C ASP A 2 -1.91 16.00 7.64
N MET A 3 -2.01 15.09 6.67
CA MET A 3 -1.52 15.32 5.31
C MET A 3 -2.30 16.44 4.60
N LEU A 4 -3.63 16.49 4.77
CA LEU A 4 -4.47 17.57 4.23
C LEU A 4 -4.12 18.92 4.86
N SER A 5 -3.94 18.95 6.17
CA SER A 5 -3.53 20.17 6.88
C SER A 5 -2.16 20.65 6.40
N HIS A 6 -1.23 19.73 6.12
CA HIS A 6 0.08 20.03 5.57
C HIS A 6 -0.04 20.62 4.14
N HIS A 7 -0.85 19.97 3.28
CA HIS A 7 -1.10 20.40 1.91
C HIS A 7 -1.60 21.85 1.83
N VAL A 8 -2.62 22.16 2.64
CA VAL A 8 -3.18 23.53 2.70
C VAL A 8 -2.16 24.55 3.22
N LYS A 9 -1.41 24.22 4.29
CA LYS A 9 -0.41 25.12 4.87
C LYS A 9 0.76 25.42 3.95
N SER A 10 1.18 24.45 3.15
CA SER A 10 2.30 24.60 2.21
C SER A 10 1.89 25.22 0.87
N ASP A 11 0.62 25.56 0.67
CA ASP A 11 0.06 26.07 -0.60
C ASP A 11 0.50 25.21 -1.81
N SER A 12 0.48 23.89 -1.61
CA SER A 12 0.96 22.95 -2.62
C SER A 12 -0.11 22.68 -3.67
N LEU A 13 0.29 22.49 -4.92
CA LEU A 13 -0.58 21.97 -5.98
C LEU A 13 -0.75 20.46 -5.89
N VAL A 14 0.32 19.78 -5.47
CA VAL A 14 0.32 18.33 -5.22
C VAL A 14 1.06 18.08 -3.91
N SER A 15 0.53 17.22 -3.06
CA SER A 15 1.26 16.67 -1.92
C SER A 15 1.29 15.16 -2.02
N ILE A 16 2.43 14.57 -1.70
CA ILE A 16 2.61 13.12 -1.69
C ILE A 16 3.06 12.62 -0.33
N SER A 17 2.61 11.43 0.05
CA SER A 17 3.13 10.73 1.21
C SER A 17 4.53 10.17 0.91
N LEU A 18 5.45 10.30 1.88
CA LEU A 18 6.83 9.87 1.76
C LEU A 18 7.16 8.81 2.80
N TRP A 19 7.88 7.78 2.37
CA TRP A 19 8.35 6.70 3.24
C TRP A 19 9.84 6.40 3.00
N PRO A 20 10.65 6.18 4.04
CA PRO A 20 12.04 5.77 3.88
C PRO A 20 12.15 4.27 3.57
N VAL A 21 12.94 3.90 2.57
CA VAL A 21 13.25 2.51 2.22
C VAL A 21 14.76 2.29 2.11
N GLU A 22 15.22 1.04 2.14
CA GLU A 22 16.63 0.70 1.91
C GLU A 22 16.98 0.76 0.42
N ASP A 23 16.13 0.22 -0.44
CA ASP A 23 16.30 0.24 -1.89
C ASP A 23 15.19 1.08 -2.56
N PRO A 24 15.49 2.33 -3.00
CA PRO A 24 14.52 3.20 -3.63
C PRO A 24 14.33 2.97 -5.13
N THR A 25 15.11 2.10 -5.79
CA THR A 25 15.17 1.97 -7.25
C THR A 25 13.86 1.56 -7.91
N ARG A 26 12.95 0.97 -7.15
CA ARG A 26 11.64 0.51 -7.64
C ARG A 26 10.54 1.57 -7.57
N PHE A 27 10.83 2.73 -7.00
CA PHE A 27 9.84 3.74 -6.63
C PHE A 27 10.21 5.11 -7.19
N GLY A 28 9.26 6.04 -7.15
CA GLY A 28 9.56 7.45 -7.30
C GLY A 28 10.27 7.99 -6.06
N VAL A 29 11.36 8.71 -6.25
CA VAL A 29 12.24 9.24 -5.18
C VAL A 29 12.09 10.75 -5.07
N ALA A 30 11.99 11.26 -3.83
CA ALA A 30 11.81 12.67 -3.54
C ALA A 30 13.01 13.29 -2.83
N ASP A 31 13.50 14.45 -3.33
CA ASP A 31 14.40 15.34 -2.59
C ASP A 31 13.55 16.27 -1.71
N PHE A 32 13.42 15.91 -0.44
CA PHE A 32 12.49 16.52 0.50
C PHE A 32 13.17 17.54 1.42
N ASP A 33 12.75 18.81 1.34
CA ASP A 33 13.11 19.85 2.29
C ASP A 33 12.20 19.77 3.52
N GLN A 34 12.69 19.11 4.57
CA GLN A 34 11.92 18.93 5.80
C GLN A 34 11.55 20.26 6.50
N LYS A 35 12.34 21.33 6.34
CA LYS A 35 12.06 22.62 6.97
C LYS A 35 10.90 23.33 6.29
N LYS A 36 10.82 23.23 4.98
CA LYS A 36 9.75 23.83 4.17
C LYS A 36 8.54 22.91 4.00
N GLY A 37 8.72 21.60 4.19
CA GLY A 37 7.71 20.60 3.88
C GLY A 37 7.48 20.40 2.38
N LEU A 38 8.45 20.79 1.55
CA LEU A 38 8.35 20.77 0.08
C LEU A 38 9.34 19.79 -0.53
N ILE A 39 8.95 19.22 -1.66
CA ILE A 39 9.80 18.40 -2.53
C ILE A 39 10.44 19.30 -3.57
N ARG A 40 11.77 19.29 -3.66
CA ARG A 40 12.54 20.10 -4.61
C ARG A 40 12.70 19.41 -5.96
N ARG A 41 12.83 18.06 -5.93
CA ARG A 41 12.99 17.20 -7.11
C ARG A 41 12.26 15.88 -6.89
N PHE A 42 11.69 15.37 -7.96
CA PHE A 42 11.06 14.07 -7.99
C PHE A 42 11.57 13.31 -9.21
N GLN A 43 11.94 12.03 -9.02
CA GLN A 43 12.45 11.17 -10.08
C GLN A 43 11.84 9.78 -9.95
N GLU A 44 11.23 9.29 -11.01
CA GLU A 44 10.64 7.96 -11.06
C GLU A 44 11.70 6.90 -11.36
N LYS A 45 11.82 5.90 -10.48
CA LYS A 45 12.66 4.72 -10.61
C LYS A 45 14.11 5.02 -11.03
N PRO A 46 14.85 5.82 -10.25
CA PRO A 46 16.26 6.07 -10.52
C PRO A 46 17.10 4.79 -10.37
N SER A 47 18.26 4.76 -10.97
CA SER A 47 19.29 3.79 -10.57
C SER A 47 19.77 4.08 -9.14
N LEU A 48 20.44 3.12 -8.50
CA LEU A 48 20.95 3.31 -7.14
C LEU A 48 21.95 4.46 -7.06
N GLU A 49 22.76 4.66 -8.13
CA GLU A 49 23.73 5.74 -8.22
C GLU A 49 23.10 7.12 -8.43
N GLU A 50 21.93 7.17 -9.06
CA GLU A 50 21.19 8.40 -9.31
C GLU A 50 20.24 8.79 -8.17
N ALA A 51 19.91 7.85 -7.28
CA ALA A 51 19.00 8.07 -6.17
C ALA A 51 19.59 9.06 -5.16
N TYR A 52 19.07 10.26 -5.12
CA TYR A 52 19.55 11.33 -4.23
C TYR A 52 18.93 11.29 -2.83
N SER A 53 18.06 10.35 -2.57
CA SER A 53 17.43 10.14 -1.25
C SER A 53 16.87 8.73 -1.15
N ASN A 54 16.52 8.31 0.05
CA ASN A 54 15.79 7.07 0.31
C ASN A 54 14.30 7.30 0.62
N LEU A 55 13.82 8.52 0.47
CA LEU A 55 12.41 8.85 0.63
C LEU A 55 11.66 8.59 -0.66
N ILE A 56 10.77 7.62 -0.63
CA ILE A 56 9.99 7.21 -1.78
C ILE A 56 8.56 7.76 -1.73
N ASN A 57 7.94 7.82 -2.89
CA ASN A 57 6.50 7.98 -3.07
C ASN A 57 5.76 6.76 -2.49
N ALA A 58 5.00 6.97 -1.43
CA ALA A 58 4.22 5.93 -0.76
C ALA A 58 2.78 5.80 -1.31
N GLY A 59 2.50 6.34 -2.50
CA GLY A 59 1.27 6.08 -3.26
C GLY A 59 0.00 6.77 -2.74
N CYS A 60 0.11 7.74 -1.82
CA CYS A 60 -1.02 8.54 -1.37
C CYS A 60 -0.82 10.00 -1.77
N TYR A 61 -1.83 10.59 -2.42
CA TYR A 61 -1.75 11.93 -3.02
C TYR A 61 -2.90 12.82 -2.60
N ILE A 62 -2.61 14.13 -2.46
CA ILE A 62 -3.60 15.19 -2.50
C ILE A 62 -3.23 16.07 -3.69
N ILE A 63 -4.16 16.25 -4.62
CA ILE A 63 -3.92 16.94 -5.89
C ILE A 63 -5.01 18.00 -6.04
N GLU A 64 -4.58 19.25 -6.26
CA GLU A 64 -5.51 20.33 -6.60
C GLU A 64 -6.22 20.05 -7.93
N THR A 65 -7.51 20.30 -7.97
CA THR A 65 -8.35 20.05 -9.17
C THR A 65 -7.80 20.75 -10.42
N SER A 66 -7.19 21.93 -10.25
CA SER A 66 -6.57 22.68 -11.34
C SER A 66 -5.45 21.93 -12.06
N VAL A 67 -4.69 21.07 -11.34
CA VAL A 67 -3.66 20.22 -11.96
C VAL A 67 -4.30 19.23 -12.91
N ILE A 68 -5.37 18.55 -12.47
CA ILE A 68 -6.06 17.54 -13.29
C ILE A 68 -6.75 18.21 -14.50
N GLN A 69 -7.37 19.37 -14.29
CA GLN A 69 -8.02 20.11 -15.38
C GLN A 69 -7.04 20.66 -16.43
N GLY A 70 -5.77 20.85 -16.04
CA GLY A 70 -4.71 21.29 -16.96
C GLY A 70 -4.12 20.17 -17.82
N LEU A 71 -4.45 18.90 -17.53
CA LEU A 71 -3.96 17.76 -18.33
C LEU A 71 -4.77 17.62 -19.61
N SER A 72 -4.12 17.17 -20.69
CA SER A 72 -4.83 16.76 -21.91
C SER A 72 -5.59 15.45 -21.68
N THR A 73 -6.43 15.06 -22.64
CA THR A 73 -7.14 13.76 -22.61
C THR A 73 -6.26 12.58 -23.02
N GLU A 74 -5.00 12.82 -23.36
CA GLU A 74 -4.03 11.78 -23.67
C GLU A 74 -3.51 11.09 -22.40
N PHE A 75 -2.80 9.98 -22.59
CA PHE A 75 -2.16 9.27 -21.46
C PHE A 75 -1.05 10.12 -20.84
N HIS A 76 -1.09 10.27 -19.51
CA HIS A 76 -0.05 10.91 -18.71
C HIS A 76 0.34 10.00 -17.55
N SER A 77 1.65 9.84 -17.31
CA SER A 77 2.15 9.34 -16.04
C SER A 77 2.30 10.49 -15.06
N MET A 78 1.58 10.42 -13.92
CA MET A 78 1.73 11.44 -12.88
C MET A 78 3.18 11.54 -12.41
N GLU A 79 3.87 10.43 -12.26
CA GLU A 79 5.23 10.33 -11.73
C GLU A 79 6.29 10.82 -12.72
N ARG A 80 6.07 10.64 -14.02
CA ARG A 80 7.06 10.99 -15.06
C ARG A 80 6.80 12.32 -15.71
N ASP A 81 5.52 12.64 -15.94
CA ASP A 81 5.14 13.78 -16.78
C ASP A 81 4.65 14.98 -15.97
N VAL A 82 4.12 14.75 -14.73
CA VAL A 82 3.48 15.80 -13.94
C VAL A 82 4.29 16.16 -12.69
N PHE A 83 4.64 15.19 -11.86
CA PHE A 83 5.28 15.47 -10.56
C PHE A 83 6.64 16.17 -10.67
N PRO A 84 7.54 15.85 -11.63
CA PRO A 84 8.80 16.58 -11.76
C PRO A 84 8.61 18.08 -11.96
N GLY A 85 7.74 18.49 -12.88
CA GLY A 85 7.46 19.90 -13.14
C GLY A 85 6.82 20.63 -11.96
N ILE A 86 5.93 19.94 -11.21
CA ILE A 86 5.33 20.50 -9.98
C ILE A 86 6.41 20.68 -8.89
N ALA A 87 7.33 19.73 -8.74
CA ALA A 87 8.44 19.83 -7.80
C ALA A 87 9.37 20.99 -8.14
N GLU A 88 9.77 21.13 -9.40
CA GLU A 88 10.60 22.24 -9.90
C GLU A 88 9.92 23.61 -9.72
N SER A 89 8.59 23.68 -9.83
CA SER A 89 7.83 24.91 -9.56
C SER A 89 7.81 25.32 -8.09
N GLY A 90 8.31 24.46 -7.18
CA GLY A 90 8.28 24.68 -5.73
C GLY A 90 6.90 24.52 -5.10
N ARG A 91 5.94 23.90 -5.79
CA ARG A 91 4.57 23.69 -5.32
C ARG A 91 4.21 22.22 -5.08
N MET A 92 5.21 21.39 -4.83
CA MET A 92 5.02 19.97 -4.46
C MET A 92 5.28 19.78 -2.97
N GLY A 93 4.24 19.44 -2.21
CA GLY A 93 4.33 19.13 -0.79
C GLY A 93 4.80 17.70 -0.57
N GLY A 94 5.58 17.47 0.49
CA GLY A 94 5.95 16.15 0.96
C GLY A 94 5.42 15.92 2.38
N TYR A 95 4.70 14.84 2.59
CA TYR A 95 4.24 14.46 3.92
C TYR A 95 4.91 13.16 4.35
N ARG A 96 5.86 13.26 5.29
CA ARG A 96 6.53 12.07 5.82
C ARG A 96 5.58 11.30 6.72
N TYR A 97 5.13 10.15 6.21
CA TYR A 97 4.23 9.26 6.93
C TYR A 97 4.97 8.51 8.05
N SER A 98 4.28 8.33 9.16
CA SER A 98 4.74 7.49 10.27
C SER A 98 3.75 6.35 10.48
N GLY A 99 4.21 5.11 10.49
CA GLY A 99 3.37 3.93 10.62
C GLY A 99 4.00 2.73 9.92
N ARG A 100 3.20 1.97 9.21
CA ARG A 100 3.65 0.80 8.43
C ARG A 100 3.38 1.07 6.94
N PHE A 101 4.37 0.80 6.11
CA PHE A 101 4.24 0.83 4.66
C PHE A 101 4.58 -0.55 4.09
N ILE A 102 3.69 -1.10 3.29
CA ILE A 102 3.90 -2.36 2.56
C ILE A 102 3.36 -2.18 1.14
N ASP A 103 4.24 -2.29 0.15
CA ASP A 103 3.84 -2.38 -1.25
C ASP A 103 3.40 -3.81 -1.56
N ALA A 104 2.07 -4.05 -1.61
CA ALA A 104 1.47 -5.37 -1.83
C ALA A 104 1.46 -5.79 -3.32
N GLY A 105 2.46 -5.38 -4.10
CA GLY A 105 2.55 -5.64 -5.54
C GLY A 105 2.99 -7.06 -5.93
N THR A 106 3.34 -7.92 -4.97
CA THR A 106 3.70 -9.33 -5.21
C THR A 106 2.90 -10.26 -4.30
N PRO A 107 2.73 -11.56 -4.63
CA PRO A 107 2.08 -12.51 -3.73
C PRO A 107 2.70 -12.55 -2.34
N ALA A 108 4.02 -12.47 -2.24
CA ALA A 108 4.74 -12.47 -0.96
C ALA A 108 4.42 -11.22 -0.13
N SER A 109 4.53 -10.02 -0.72
CA SER A 109 4.21 -8.78 -0.01
C SER A 109 2.71 -8.63 0.28
N TYR A 110 1.83 -9.23 -0.54
CA TYR A 110 0.40 -9.31 -0.23
C TYR A 110 0.14 -10.11 1.05
N LEU A 111 0.79 -11.29 1.21
CA LEU A 111 0.66 -12.11 2.42
C LEU A 111 1.25 -11.40 3.64
N GLU A 112 2.35 -10.69 3.50
CA GLU A 112 2.92 -9.84 4.54
C GLU A 112 1.94 -8.74 4.96
N ALA A 113 1.35 -8.03 4.00
CA ALA A 113 0.35 -7.00 4.25
C ALA A 113 -0.90 -7.56 4.95
N MET A 114 -1.35 -8.76 4.55
CA MET A 114 -2.47 -9.47 5.19
C MET A 114 -2.17 -9.76 6.66
N VAL A 115 -1.00 -10.33 6.97
CA VAL A 115 -0.61 -10.64 8.36
C VAL A 115 -0.53 -9.35 9.17
N ALA A 116 0.09 -8.32 8.63
CA ALA A 116 0.17 -7.00 9.27
C ALA A 116 -1.22 -6.41 9.57
N ALA A 117 -2.16 -6.51 8.62
CA ALA A 117 -3.53 -6.04 8.82
C ALA A 117 -4.29 -6.83 9.90
N ILE A 118 -4.02 -8.14 10.03
CA ILE A 118 -4.58 -8.97 11.12
C ILE A 118 -4.02 -8.52 12.47
N GLU A 119 -2.71 -8.35 12.59
CA GLU A 119 -2.04 -7.89 13.80
C GLU A 119 -2.56 -6.52 14.26
N ASP A 120 -2.73 -5.59 13.32
CA ASP A 120 -3.20 -4.22 13.57
C ASP A 120 -4.74 -4.14 13.70
N ASN A 121 -5.46 -5.24 13.51
CA ASN A 121 -6.93 -5.31 13.46
C ASN A 121 -7.54 -4.24 12.53
N SER A 122 -6.95 -4.10 11.34
CA SER A 122 -7.23 -3.00 10.39
C SER A 122 -8.42 -3.27 9.46
N PHE A 123 -9.26 -4.26 9.77
CA PHE A 123 -10.42 -4.62 8.95
C PHE A 123 -11.70 -3.93 9.44
N ASN A 124 -12.45 -3.34 8.51
CA ASN A 124 -13.74 -2.68 8.80
C ASN A 124 -14.93 -3.65 8.76
N ILE A 125 -14.76 -4.84 8.21
CA ILE A 125 -15.79 -5.89 8.05
C ILE A 125 -15.20 -7.24 8.45
N GLY A 126 -16.05 -8.23 8.75
CA GLY A 126 -15.61 -9.54 9.20
C GLY A 126 -15.18 -9.54 10.66
N GLY A 127 -14.29 -10.43 11.03
CA GLY A 127 -13.77 -10.49 12.39
C GLY A 127 -12.60 -11.43 12.55
N ILE A 128 -11.83 -11.20 13.61
CA ILE A 128 -10.70 -12.07 14.00
C ILE A 128 -11.20 -13.16 14.91
N VAL A 129 -10.85 -14.41 14.59
CA VAL A 129 -11.06 -15.58 15.44
C VAL A 129 -9.71 -16.29 15.63
N GLY A 130 -9.23 -16.36 16.86
CA GLY A 130 -7.86 -16.78 17.14
C GLY A 130 -6.86 -15.79 16.56
N THR A 131 -5.97 -16.28 15.69
CA THR A 131 -4.95 -15.47 15.00
C THR A 131 -5.31 -15.18 13.53
N SER A 132 -6.55 -15.43 13.11
CA SER A 132 -6.97 -15.34 11.71
C SER A 132 -8.20 -14.46 11.52
N TRP A 133 -8.25 -13.79 10.38
CA TRP A 133 -9.40 -12.98 9.97
C TRP A 133 -10.35 -13.78 9.07
N TYR A 134 -11.65 -13.57 9.26
CA TYR A 134 -12.72 -14.16 8.47
C TYR A 134 -13.70 -13.09 8.01
N ALA A 135 -14.05 -13.10 6.74
CA ALA A 135 -15.11 -12.25 6.19
C ALA A 135 -16.47 -12.56 6.84
N ASP A 136 -16.72 -13.84 7.19
CA ASP A 136 -17.79 -14.27 8.08
C ASP A 136 -17.19 -15.10 9.24
N PRO A 137 -17.14 -14.54 10.47
CA PRO A 137 -16.59 -15.26 11.65
C PRO A 137 -17.24 -16.61 11.95
N LYS A 138 -18.49 -16.84 11.50
CA LYS A 138 -19.19 -18.12 11.67
C LYS A 138 -18.57 -19.24 10.85
N MET A 139 -17.75 -18.90 9.84
CA MET A 139 -17.02 -19.86 9.01
C MET A 139 -15.67 -20.27 9.62
N SER A 140 -15.35 -19.80 10.83
CA SER A 140 -14.08 -20.17 11.47
C SER A 140 -13.94 -21.67 11.65
N LYS A 141 -12.75 -22.19 11.36
CA LYS A 141 -12.38 -23.61 11.52
C LYS A 141 -11.10 -23.76 12.32
N LYS A 142 -10.98 -24.87 13.04
CA LYS A 142 -9.71 -25.27 13.66
C LYS A 142 -8.65 -25.54 12.59
N GLY A 143 -7.39 -25.26 12.92
CA GLY A 143 -6.27 -25.49 12.00
C GLY A 143 -6.01 -24.37 11.00
N ILE A 144 -6.64 -23.22 11.18
CA ILE A 144 -6.37 -22.00 10.40
C ILE A 144 -5.73 -20.97 11.33
N GLU A 145 -4.48 -20.59 11.01
CA GLU A 145 -3.67 -19.68 11.83
C GLU A 145 -3.05 -18.58 10.96
N ASN A 146 -2.96 -17.37 11.49
CA ASN A 146 -2.31 -16.20 10.86
C ASN A 146 -2.75 -15.97 9.41
N SER A 147 -4.02 -16.25 9.10
CA SER A 147 -4.53 -16.35 7.74
C SER A 147 -5.81 -15.55 7.57
N ALA A 148 -6.13 -15.18 6.32
CA ALA A 148 -7.38 -14.53 5.99
C ALA A 148 -8.27 -15.43 5.14
N VAL A 149 -9.58 -15.47 5.47
CA VAL A 149 -10.59 -16.25 4.75
C VAL A 149 -11.67 -15.34 4.22
N GLY A 150 -11.77 -15.25 2.90
CA GLY A 150 -12.75 -14.45 2.17
C GLY A 150 -14.17 -14.98 2.26
N MET A 151 -15.11 -14.18 1.78
CA MET A 151 -16.53 -14.52 1.77
C MET A 151 -16.81 -15.74 0.88
N GLY A 152 -17.76 -16.61 1.31
CA GLY A 152 -18.27 -17.72 0.50
C GLY A 152 -17.27 -18.83 0.20
N CYS A 153 -16.14 -18.89 0.91
CA CYS A 153 -15.19 -20.01 0.80
C CYS A 153 -15.81 -21.33 1.24
N LYS A 154 -15.41 -22.42 0.60
CA LYS A 154 -15.76 -23.79 1.05
C LYS A 154 -14.51 -24.46 1.58
N LEU A 155 -14.54 -24.79 2.87
CA LEU A 155 -13.38 -25.33 3.59
C LEU A 155 -13.68 -26.79 3.99
N GLY A 156 -12.90 -27.73 3.48
CA GLY A 156 -12.95 -29.16 3.85
C GLY A 156 -12.59 -29.39 5.31
N ASP A 157 -12.82 -30.60 5.80
CA ASP A 157 -12.42 -30.98 7.14
C ASP A 157 -10.94 -31.39 7.21
N GLY A 158 -10.34 -31.29 8.39
CA GLY A 158 -8.93 -31.66 8.62
C GLY A 158 -7.90 -30.75 7.96
N ILE A 159 -8.29 -29.59 7.45
CA ILE A 159 -7.35 -28.65 6.80
C ILE A 159 -6.39 -28.04 7.81
N ARG A 160 -5.19 -27.72 7.33
CA ARG A 160 -4.20 -26.89 8.04
C ARG A 160 -3.79 -25.74 7.17
N VAL A 161 -3.97 -24.53 7.65
CA VAL A 161 -3.71 -23.30 6.92
C VAL A 161 -2.91 -22.36 7.80
N ASN A 162 -1.75 -21.94 7.34
CA ASN A 162 -0.91 -20.99 8.05
C ASN A 162 -0.42 -19.88 7.10
N ARG A 163 -0.40 -18.63 7.56
CA ARG A 163 0.09 -17.45 6.85
C ARG A 163 -0.41 -17.38 5.40
N SER A 164 -1.68 -17.72 5.17
CA SER A 164 -2.25 -17.87 3.83
C SER A 164 -3.50 -17.02 3.66
N ALA A 165 -3.71 -16.52 2.44
CA ALA A 165 -4.93 -15.81 2.06
C ALA A 165 -5.78 -16.71 1.17
N ILE A 166 -6.99 -17.03 1.64
CA ILE A 166 -8.01 -17.76 0.90
C ILE A 166 -9.01 -16.72 0.40
N LEU A 167 -8.97 -16.41 -0.89
CA LEU A 167 -9.77 -15.36 -1.50
C LEU A 167 -11.23 -15.80 -1.64
N GLU A 168 -12.10 -14.82 -1.84
CA GLU A 168 -13.55 -15.01 -1.95
C GLU A 168 -13.93 -16.15 -2.90
N GLY A 169 -14.83 -17.04 -2.44
CA GLY A 169 -15.38 -18.16 -3.22
C GLY A 169 -14.43 -19.33 -3.49
N ALA A 170 -13.21 -19.30 -2.94
CA ALA A 170 -12.25 -20.39 -3.09
C ALA A 170 -12.74 -21.70 -2.42
N ARG A 171 -12.26 -22.85 -2.92
CA ARG A 171 -12.62 -24.18 -2.42
C ARG A 171 -11.37 -24.93 -1.99
N ILE A 172 -11.31 -25.30 -0.72
CA ILE A 172 -10.21 -26.06 -0.13
C ILE A 172 -10.73 -27.46 0.19
N GLY A 173 -10.09 -28.49 -0.37
CA GLY A 173 -10.45 -29.89 -0.11
C GLY A 173 -10.12 -30.35 1.30
N GLU A 174 -10.62 -31.54 1.65
CA GLU A 174 -10.36 -32.17 2.94
C GLU A 174 -8.86 -32.48 3.13
N ASN A 175 -8.38 -32.34 4.36
CA ASN A 175 -6.99 -32.63 4.77
C ASN A 175 -5.93 -31.82 4.00
N ALA A 176 -6.30 -30.73 3.33
CA ALA A 176 -5.37 -29.85 2.64
C ALA A 176 -4.43 -29.14 3.62
N HIS A 177 -3.16 -29.04 3.24
CA HIS A 177 -2.15 -28.28 3.99
C HIS A 177 -1.71 -27.08 3.14
N LEU A 178 -1.92 -25.89 3.64
CA LEU A 178 -1.55 -24.62 2.99
C LEU A 178 -0.63 -23.85 3.93
N ASP A 179 0.54 -23.47 3.44
CA ASP A 179 1.48 -22.63 4.15
C ASP A 179 2.01 -21.56 3.23
N ASN A 180 1.89 -20.31 3.65
CA ASN A 180 2.33 -19.13 2.90
C ASN A 180 1.78 -19.09 1.45
N CYS A 181 0.48 -19.34 1.29
CA CYS A 181 -0.21 -19.45 0.00
C CYS A 181 -1.23 -18.33 -0.21
N LEU A 182 -1.38 -17.92 -1.47
CA LEU A 182 -2.47 -17.08 -1.94
C LEU A 182 -3.37 -17.94 -2.86
N ILE A 183 -4.61 -18.22 -2.43
CA ILE A 183 -5.53 -19.13 -3.11
C ILE A 183 -6.72 -18.35 -3.64
N GLY A 184 -6.89 -18.35 -4.96
CA GLY A 184 -8.06 -17.83 -5.66
C GLY A 184 -9.12 -18.90 -5.94
N ARG A 185 -10.08 -18.55 -6.76
CA ARG A 185 -11.13 -19.46 -7.28
C ARG A 185 -10.57 -20.49 -8.24
#